data_d2be9139ff489571243192a2d82e9ab8
#
_entry.id   d2be9139ff489571243192a2d82e9ab8
#
_cell.length_a   1.000
_cell.length_b   1.000
_cell.length_c   1.000
_cell.angle_alpha   90.00
_cell.angle_beta   90.00
_cell.angle_gamma   90.00
#
_symmetry.space_group_name_H-M   'P 1'
#
loop_
_entity.id
_entity.type
_entity.pdbx_description
1 polymer ?
#
loop_
_entity_poly.entity_id
_entity_poly.type
_entity_poly.pdbx_seq_one_letter_code
_entity_poly.pdbx_strand_id
1 'polypeptide(L)'
;YYKVDSGYFGYMPIFDSAQILLKVTSFGRDSVTEQSFAVYEVVSNKYLTEKPIAPNKSQRDSTFYLNFDPVKAGVVGDDVLFTFTFPDGKTTGPATTYTTMKPTPKGREFINRLMLQEGEYAGDYSIYSADSLKYWVEAFKGLYIAPNPEKPLTEYGKGTIFATELTYSGLSVYGRNRVKDDPSLIKDTIGMVYYFYEDGAEFGNVSVNNVKHGYEELGVRVVPHAVA
;
A
#
# COMPACT_ATOMS: atom_id res chain seq x y z
N TYR A 1 -10.46 3.25 1.84
CA TYR A 1 -11.50 4.04 2.52
C TYR A 1 -12.17 3.23 3.61
N TYR A 2 -12.16 3.70 4.82
CA TYR A 2 -12.88 3.06 5.91
C TYR A 2 -13.99 4.00 6.38
N LYS A 3 -15.24 3.62 6.14
CA LYS A 3 -16.38 4.35 6.70
C LYS A 3 -16.47 3.98 8.18
N VAL A 4 -16.11 4.91 9.03
CA VAL A 4 -16.11 4.68 10.46
C VAL A 4 -17.12 5.60 11.10
N ASP A 5 -18.15 5.03 11.67
CA ASP A 5 -19.07 5.76 12.55
C ASP A 5 -18.40 6.25 13.85
N SER A 6 -17.13 5.87 14.09
CA SER A 6 -16.31 6.31 15.22
C SER A 6 -14.82 6.02 15.04
N GLY A 7 -14.35 6.00 13.82
CA GLY A 7 -13.17 5.30 13.39
C GLY A 7 -11.90 6.06 13.36
N TYR A 8 -11.51 6.61 14.36
CA TYR A 8 -10.15 7.04 14.57
C TYR A 8 -9.59 6.31 15.79
N PHE A 9 -8.28 6.30 15.90
CA PHE A 9 -7.60 5.59 16.99
C PHE A 9 -7.90 6.16 18.39
N GLY A 10 -8.73 7.20 18.51
CA GLY A 10 -9.16 7.76 19.78
C GLY A 10 -8.15 8.73 20.40
N TYR A 11 -8.29 8.98 21.69
CA TYR A 11 -7.47 9.96 22.42
C TYR A 11 -6.08 9.39 22.73
N MET A 12 -5.03 10.14 22.38
CA MET A 12 -3.63 9.79 22.60
C MET A 12 -3.31 8.35 22.17
N PRO A 13 -3.46 8.01 20.89
CA PRO A 13 -3.27 6.66 20.41
C PRO A 13 -1.83 6.20 20.55
N ILE A 14 -1.66 4.89 20.70
CA ILE A 14 -0.38 4.21 20.81
C ILE A 14 -0.33 3.18 19.70
N PHE A 15 0.66 3.26 18.83
CA PHE A 15 0.89 2.26 17.79
C PHE A 15 1.42 0.96 18.38
N ASP A 16 0.82 -0.17 18.02
CA ASP A 16 1.25 -1.50 18.41
C ASP A 16 1.90 -2.26 17.25
N SER A 17 1.20 -2.40 16.13
CA SER A 17 1.69 -3.15 14.97
C SER A 17 1.02 -2.75 13.66
N ALA A 18 1.67 -3.08 12.54
CA ALA A 18 1.10 -2.99 11.21
C ALA A 18 1.25 -4.32 10.47
N GLN A 19 0.25 -4.63 9.63
CA GLN A 19 0.26 -5.79 8.76
C GLN A 19 -0.19 -5.39 7.36
N ILE A 20 0.36 -6.04 6.34
CA ILE A 20 -0.23 -6.01 5.02
C ILE A 20 -1.24 -7.14 4.90
N LEU A 21 -2.46 -6.79 4.53
CA LEU A 21 -3.52 -7.72 4.19
C LEU A 21 -3.46 -7.95 2.69
N LEU A 22 -3.26 -9.20 2.27
CA LEU A 22 -3.22 -9.60 0.87
C LEU A 22 -4.29 -10.66 0.59
N LYS A 23 -5.21 -10.35 -0.29
CA LYS A 23 -6.12 -11.33 -0.88
C LYS A 23 -5.43 -11.90 -2.12
N VAL A 24 -4.65 -12.95 -1.93
CA VAL A 24 -3.94 -13.61 -3.02
C VAL A 24 -4.88 -14.47 -3.82
N THR A 25 -4.91 -14.29 -5.14
CA THR A 25 -5.78 -15.01 -6.07
C THR A 25 -5.02 -16.04 -6.88
N SER A 26 -3.73 -15.82 -7.11
CA SER A 26 -2.87 -16.80 -7.80
C SER A 26 -1.40 -16.59 -7.45
N PHE A 27 -0.62 -17.67 -7.60
CA PHE A 27 0.83 -17.65 -7.58
C PHE A 27 1.40 -18.03 -8.94
N GLY A 28 2.55 -17.46 -9.28
CA GLY A 28 3.40 -17.95 -10.36
C GLY A 28 4.17 -19.21 -9.99
N ARG A 29 5.30 -19.44 -10.66
CA ARG A 29 6.06 -20.70 -10.55
C ARG A 29 6.56 -21.05 -9.16
N ASP A 30 6.99 -20.04 -8.41
CA ASP A 30 7.60 -20.22 -7.09
C ASP A 30 6.69 -19.58 -6.03
N SER A 31 6.04 -20.42 -5.24
CA SER A 31 5.12 -19.99 -4.17
C SER A 31 5.72 -20.15 -2.77
N VAL A 32 6.98 -20.62 -2.68
CA VAL A 32 7.59 -20.97 -1.39
C VAL A 32 8.84 -20.16 -1.05
N THR A 33 9.54 -19.62 -2.05
CA THR A 33 10.72 -18.79 -1.78
C THR A 33 10.32 -17.48 -1.15
N GLU A 34 10.78 -17.25 0.06
CA GLU A 34 10.57 -15.99 0.78
C GLU A 34 11.24 -14.82 0.04
N GLN A 35 10.48 -13.78 -0.20
CA GLN A 35 10.97 -12.55 -0.82
C GLN A 35 10.68 -11.37 0.07
N SER A 36 11.67 -10.52 0.29
CA SER A 36 11.51 -9.28 1.03
C SER A 36 10.98 -8.18 0.12
N PHE A 37 9.99 -7.44 0.62
CA PHE A 37 9.42 -6.27 -0.03
C PHE A 37 9.65 -5.02 0.80
N ALA A 38 9.82 -3.90 0.12
CA ALA A 38 9.85 -2.56 0.69
C ALA A 38 8.59 -1.79 0.26
N VAL A 39 8.04 -1.00 1.17
CA VAL A 39 6.86 -0.18 0.95
C VAL A 39 7.24 1.27 1.07
N TYR A 40 6.85 2.06 0.09
CA TYR A 40 7.11 3.49 -0.03
C TYR A 40 5.81 4.27 -0.06
N GLU A 41 5.87 5.55 0.28
CA GLU A 41 4.72 6.45 0.15
C GLU A 41 4.59 6.97 -1.28
N VAL A 42 3.35 7.03 -1.79
CA VAL A 42 3.03 7.80 -2.99
C VAL A 42 2.95 9.27 -2.60
N VAL A 43 3.79 10.12 -3.19
CA VAL A 43 3.94 11.54 -2.81
C VAL A 43 3.28 12.51 -3.80
N SER A 44 2.89 12.04 -4.98
CA SER A 44 2.22 12.87 -5.98
C SER A 44 0.74 12.52 -6.07
N ASN A 45 -0.14 13.52 -6.02
CA ASN A 45 -1.59 13.37 -6.18
C ASN A 45 -2.08 13.52 -7.62
N LYS A 46 -1.18 13.74 -8.58
CA LYS A 46 -1.50 14.03 -9.98
C LYS A 46 -2.56 13.11 -10.60
N TYR A 47 -2.56 11.84 -10.20
CA TYR A 47 -3.43 10.81 -10.78
C TYR A 47 -4.52 10.30 -9.82
N LEU A 48 -4.56 10.79 -8.59
CA LEU A 48 -5.42 10.25 -7.52
C LEU A 48 -6.74 11.00 -7.37
N THR A 49 -6.76 12.29 -7.70
CA THR A 49 -7.91 13.19 -7.49
C THR A 49 -8.67 13.51 -8.77
N GLU A 50 -8.20 13.03 -9.92
CA GLU A 50 -8.87 13.23 -11.21
C GLU A 50 -10.12 12.35 -11.30
N LYS A 51 -11.25 12.97 -11.64
CA LYS A 51 -12.51 12.25 -11.88
C LYS A 51 -12.44 11.44 -13.18
N PRO A 52 -13.13 10.28 -13.25
CA PRO A 52 -13.34 9.60 -14.52
C PRO A 52 -14.02 10.52 -15.54
N ILE A 53 -13.58 10.49 -16.80
CA ILE A 53 -14.12 11.34 -17.88
C ILE A 53 -15.61 11.05 -18.14
N ALA A 54 -16.08 9.85 -17.85
CA ALA A 54 -17.47 9.46 -18.01
C ALA A 54 -17.91 8.49 -16.92
N PRO A 55 -19.15 8.62 -16.41
CA PRO A 55 -19.66 7.80 -15.30
C PRO A 55 -19.65 6.29 -15.57
N ASN A 56 -19.63 5.87 -16.85
CA ASN A 56 -19.69 4.46 -17.27
C ASN A 56 -18.39 3.95 -17.88
N LYS A 57 -17.32 4.74 -17.83
CA LYS A 57 -16.00 4.35 -18.35
C LYS A 57 -15.00 4.53 -17.25
N SER A 58 -14.34 3.47 -16.89
CA SER A 58 -13.13 3.47 -16.06
C SER A 58 -11.93 4.18 -16.73
N GLN A 59 -12.19 5.00 -17.75
CA GLN A 59 -11.17 5.76 -18.46
C GLN A 59 -10.89 7.04 -17.69
N ARG A 60 -9.71 7.09 -17.13
CA ARG A 60 -9.07 8.30 -16.62
C ARG A 60 -8.31 8.96 -17.74
N ASP A 61 -8.05 10.27 -17.61
CA ASP A 61 -7.24 11.02 -18.57
C ASP A 61 -5.82 10.46 -18.74
N SER A 62 -5.36 9.66 -17.77
CA SER A 62 -4.05 9.03 -17.78
C SER A 62 -4.16 7.52 -17.92
N THR A 63 -3.55 6.97 -18.99
CA THR A 63 -3.39 5.53 -19.17
C THR A 63 -2.02 5.11 -18.67
N PHE A 64 -1.98 4.15 -17.76
CA PHE A 64 -0.75 3.55 -17.27
C PHE A 64 -0.43 2.29 -18.05
N TYR A 65 0.74 2.28 -18.68
CA TYR A 65 1.28 1.11 -19.35
C TYR A 65 2.22 0.35 -18.41
N LEU A 66 2.47 -0.92 -18.68
CA LEU A 66 3.38 -1.76 -17.87
C LEU A 66 4.82 -1.21 -17.78
N ASN A 67 5.21 -0.36 -18.70
CA ASN A 67 6.51 0.33 -18.69
C ASN A 67 6.50 1.68 -17.95
N PHE A 68 5.37 2.11 -17.41
CA PHE A 68 5.32 3.31 -16.59
C PHE A 68 6.14 3.09 -15.32
N ASP A 69 7.13 3.94 -15.11
CA ASP A 69 7.99 3.88 -13.94
C ASP A 69 7.60 5.01 -12.95
N PRO A 70 6.84 4.68 -11.89
CA PRO A 70 6.35 5.70 -10.95
C PRO A 70 7.47 6.33 -10.13
N VAL A 71 8.60 5.66 -9.95
CA VAL A 71 9.78 6.20 -9.27
C VAL A 71 10.41 7.29 -10.13
N LYS A 72 10.69 6.99 -11.42
CA LYS A 72 11.25 7.98 -12.37
C LYS A 72 10.31 9.15 -12.63
N ALA A 73 9.01 8.92 -12.53
CA ALA A 73 8.00 9.97 -12.68
C ALA A 73 7.85 10.87 -11.43
N GLY A 74 8.61 10.61 -10.36
CA GLY A 74 8.52 11.37 -9.10
C GLY A 74 7.20 11.16 -8.36
N VAL A 75 6.54 10.03 -8.59
CA VAL A 75 5.26 9.69 -7.94
C VAL A 75 5.50 9.04 -6.59
N VAL A 76 6.62 8.36 -6.43
CA VAL A 76 7.00 7.61 -5.24
C VAL A 76 8.09 8.36 -4.47
N GLY A 77 7.94 8.42 -3.16
CA GLY A 77 8.97 8.98 -2.26
C GLY A 77 10.17 8.04 -2.13
N ASP A 78 11.30 8.61 -1.69
CA ASP A 78 12.57 7.90 -1.60
C ASP A 78 12.70 7.02 -0.34
N ASP A 79 11.92 7.34 0.70
CA ASP A 79 12.03 6.68 2.00
C ASP A 79 11.23 5.38 2.06
N VAL A 80 11.88 4.30 2.51
CA VAL A 80 11.19 3.06 2.88
C VAL A 80 10.39 3.29 4.15
N LEU A 81 9.08 3.07 4.09
CA LEU A 81 8.20 3.14 5.26
C LEU A 81 8.18 1.83 6.03
N PHE A 82 8.01 0.72 5.31
CA PHE A 82 7.90 -0.62 5.90
C PHE A 82 8.64 -1.64 5.07
N THR A 83 9.00 -2.75 5.73
CA THR A 83 9.43 -3.97 5.05
C THR A 83 8.57 -5.14 5.50
N PHE A 84 8.34 -6.10 4.61
CA PHE A 84 7.68 -7.36 4.92
C PHE A 84 8.23 -8.49 4.04
N THR A 85 7.95 -9.73 4.42
CA THR A 85 8.36 -10.92 3.66
C THR A 85 7.13 -11.68 3.21
N PHE A 86 7.08 -12.00 1.91
CA PHE A 86 6.01 -12.81 1.32
C PHE A 86 6.53 -13.52 0.05
N PRO A 87 6.18 -14.77 -0.21
CA PRO A 87 5.43 -15.67 0.66
C PRO A 87 6.11 -15.90 2.01
N ASP A 88 5.33 -16.33 3.01
CA ASP A 88 5.80 -16.59 4.37
C ASP A 88 6.21 -18.07 4.60
N GLY A 89 6.35 -18.84 3.52
CA GLY A 89 6.60 -20.29 3.55
C GLY A 89 5.40 -21.14 3.97
N LYS A 90 4.26 -20.50 4.31
CA LYS A 90 3.03 -21.17 4.75
C LYS A 90 1.89 -21.05 3.74
N THR A 91 1.82 -19.91 3.05
CA THR A 91 0.79 -19.63 2.06
C THR A 91 1.21 -20.19 0.71
N THR A 92 0.63 -21.30 0.29
CA THR A 92 1.00 -22.03 -0.95
C THR A 92 -0.06 -21.96 -2.05
N GLY A 93 -1.16 -21.24 -1.84
CA GLY A 93 -2.27 -21.11 -2.79
C GLY A 93 -3.09 -19.85 -2.56
N PRO A 94 -4.18 -19.67 -3.32
CA PRO A 94 -5.10 -18.55 -3.12
C PRO A 94 -5.58 -18.48 -1.67
N ALA A 95 -5.35 -17.35 -1.02
CA ALA A 95 -5.68 -17.16 0.39
C ALA A 95 -5.76 -15.67 0.75
N THR A 96 -6.45 -15.37 1.85
CA THR A 96 -6.32 -14.09 2.53
C THR A 96 -5.25 -14.23 3.60
N THR A 97 -4.21 -13.42 3.53
CA THR A 97 -3.09 -13.49 4.47
C THR A 97 -2.80 -12.13 5.09
N TYR A 98 -2.36 -12.17 6.35
CA TYR A 98 -1.91 -11.02 7.11
C TYR A 98 -0.42 -11.17 7.39
N THR A 99 0.38 -10.34 6.78
CA THR A 99 1.84 -10.40 6.93
C THR A 99 2.32 -9.20 7.75
N THR A 100 3.07 -9.46 8.81
CA THR A 100 3.60 -8.40 9.69
C THR A 100 4.55 -7.49 8.91
N MET A 101 4.32 -6.19 9.02
CA MET A 101 5.16 -5.15 8.48
C MET A 101 6.06 -4.57 9.56
N LYS A 102 7.33 -4.41 9.24
CA LYS A 102 8.31 -3.77 10.13
C LYS A 102 8.45 -2.30 9.74
N PRO A 103 8.01 -1.36 10.58
CA PRO A 103 8.14 0.06 10.29
C PRO A 103 9.59 0.53 10.46
N THR A 104 10.03 1.38 9.55
CA THR A 104 11.22 2.23 9.71
C THR A 104 10.87 3.45 10.56
N PRO A 105 11.83 4.33 10.91
CA PRO A 105 11.50 5.63 11.51
C PRO A 105 10.50 6.43 10.65
N LYS A 106 10.67 6.43 9.33
CA LYS A 106 9.73 7.09 8.40
C LYS A 106 8.35 6.42 8.35
N GLY A 107 8.33 5.09 8.47
CA GLY A 107 7.08 4.35 8.62
C GLY A 107 6.33 4.71 9.91
N ARG A 108 7.05 5.00 11.00
CA ARG A 108 6.42 5.49 12.24
C ARG A 108 5.85 6.90 12.10
N GLU A 109 6.56 7.81 11.43
CA GLU A 109 6.04 9.14 11.09
C GLU A 109 4.76 9.02 10.25
N PHE A 110 4.74 8.11 9.26
CA PHE A 110 3.55 7.83 8.46
C PHE A 110 2.37 7.31 9.31
N ILE A 111 2.63 6.37 10.22
CA ILE A 111 1.61 5.85 11.15
C ILE A 111 1.11 6.97 12.09
N ASN A 112 1.98 7.84 12.59
CA ASN A 112 1.56 8.95 13.45
C ASN A 112 0.63 9.91 12.70
N ARG A 113 0.86 10.14 11.39
CA ARG A 113 -0.07 10.90 10.56
C ARG A 113 -1.41 10.18 10.39
N LEU A 114 -1.41 8.87 10.14
CA LEU A 114 -2.63 8.07 10.07
C LEU A 114 -3.40 8.08 11.39
N MET A 115 -2.71 8.10 12.52
CA MET A 115 -3.32 8.19 13.86
C MET A 115 -3.69 9.63 14.25
N LEU A 116 -3.48 10.60 13.38
CA LEU A 116 -3.76 12.03 13.59
C LEU A 116 -2.98 12.61 14.79
N GLN A 117 -1.79 12.12 15.04
CA GLN A 117 -0.88 12.66 16.05
C GLN A 117 0.04 13.75 15.51
N GLU A 118 0.33 13.70 14.22
CA GLU A 118 1.23 14.58 13.51
C GLU A 118 0.68 14.97 12.15
N GLY A 119 1.28 15.97 11.51
CA GLY A 119 0.97 16.42 10.15
C GLY A 119 -0.18 17.42 10.10
N GLU A 120 -0.65 17.68 8.88
CA GLU A 120 -1.65 18.71 8.57
C GLU A 120 -2.99 18.48 9.30
N TYR A 121 -3.37 17.21 9.47
CA TYR A 121 -4.64 16.83 10.10
C TYR A 121 -4.48 16.36 11.54
N ALA A 122 -3.41 16.77 12.24
CA ALA A 122 -3.23 16.42 13.64
C ALA A 122 -4.41 16.88 14.51
N GLY A 123 -5.10 15.92 15.13
CA GLY A 123 -6.30 16.17 15.95
C GLY A 123 -7.57 16.45 15.17
N ASP A 124 -7.54 16.52 13.84
CA ASP A 124 -8.72 16.73 13.01
C ASP A 124 -9.32 15.40 12.53
N TYR A 125 -10.27 14.91 13.28
CA TYR A 125 -10.94 13.63 12.98
C TYR A 125 -11.91 13.71 11.80
N SER A 126 -12.26 14.90 11.32
CA SER A 126 -13.18 15.07 10.19
C SER A 126 -12.61 14.51 8.88
N ILE A 127 -11.27 14.36 8.79
CA ILE A 127 -10.60 13.75 7.62
C ILE A 127 -11.08 12.31 7.35
N TYR A 128 -11.60 11.64 8.37
CA TYR A 128 -12.16 10.29 8.26
C TYR A 128 -13.64 10.26 7.88
N SER A 129 -14.30 11.40 7.71
CA SER A 129 -15.70 11.45 7.25
C SER A 129 -15.81 11.10 5.77
N ALA A 130 -16.97 10.58 5.37
CA ALA A 130 -17.25 10.25 3.96
C ALA A 130 -17.12 11.48 3.04
N ASP A 131 -17.51 12.67 3.52
CA ASP A 131 -17.45 13.91 2.75
C ASP A 131 -16.01 14.42 2.57
N SER A 132 -15.05 13.88 3.33
CA SER A 132 -13.63 14.25 3.29
C SER A 132 -12.77 13.33 2.41
N LEU A 133 -13.36 12.41 1.66
CA LEU A 133 -12.60 11.42 0.86
C LEU A 133 -11.53 12.05 -0.03
N LYS A 134 -11.85 13.19 -0.68
CA LYS A 134 -10.87 13.89 -1.52
C LYS A 134 -9.66 14.36 -0.71
N TYR A 135 -9.89 14.96 0.43
CA TYR A 135 -8.82 15.45 1.32
C TYR A 135 -8.04 14.28 1.91
N TRP A 136 -8.72 13.18 2.25
CA TRP A 136 -8.07 11.95 2.65
C TRP A 136 -7.09 11.45 1.59
N VAL A 137 -7.52 11.34 0.34
CA VAL A 137 -6.66 10.90 -0.78
C VAL A 137 -5.50 11.87 -1.04
N GLU A 138 -5.71 13.17 -0.82
CA GLU A 138 -4.65 14.17 -0.91
C GLU A 138 -3.62 14.05 0.22
N ALA A 139 -4.05 13.68 1.42
CA ALA A 139 -3.18 13.48 2.59
C ALA A 139 -2.45 12.12 2.56
N PHE A 140 -3.15 11.06 2.14
CA PHE A 140 -2.68 9.68 2.11
C PHE A 140 -2.83 9.09 0.69
N LYS A 141 -1.92 9.46 -0.17
CA LYS A 141 -2.00 9.23 -1.63
C LYS A 141 -1.91 7.77 -2.04
N GLY A 142 -1.38 6.92 -1.18
CA GLY A 142 -1.24 5.50 -1.42
C GLY A 142 0.15 4.96 -1.12
N LEU A 143 0.32 3.68 -1.43
CA LEU A 143 1.56 2.96 -1.17
C LEU A 143 2.10 2.36 -2.47
N TYR A 144 3.41 2.35 -2.60
CA TYR A 144 4.14 1.64 -3.64
C TYR A 144 4.90 0.49 -3.02
N ILE A 145 4.71 -0.71 -3.53
CA ILE A 145 5.33 -1.94 -3.03
C ILE A 145 6.29 -2.45 -4.09
N ALA A 146 7.54 -2.66 -3.71
CA ALA A 146 8.60 -3.15 -4.59
C ALA A 146 9.45 -4.22 -3.89
N PRO A 147 10.20 -5.03 -4.63
CA PRO A 147 11.24 -5.86 -4.05
C PRO A 147 12.20 -5.00 -3.21
N ASN A 148 12.57 -5.50 -2.03
CA ASN A 148 13.46 -4.77 -1.12
C ASN A 148 14.88 -4.71 -1.69
N PRO A 149 15.41 -3.52 -2.02
CA PRO A 149 16.75 -3.39 -2.60
C PRO A 149 17.87 -3.80 -1.64
N GLU A 150 17.63 -3.76 -0.33
CA GLU A 150 18.62 -4.21 0.67
C GLU A 150 18.65 -5.73 0.85
N LYS A 151 17.64 -6.44 0.32
CA LYS A 151 17.53 -7.90 0.39
C LYS A 151 17.08 -8.47 -0.95
N PRO A 152 17.85 -8.26 -2.02
CA PRO A 152 17.50 -8.78 -3.34
C PRO A 152 17.56 -10.31 -3.35
N LEU A 153 16.69 -10.93 -4.14
CA LEU A 153 16.84 -12.34 -4.49
C LEU A 153 17.98 -12.47 -5.52
N THR A 154 18.99 -13.26 -5.15
CA THR A 154 20.18 -13.44 -5.99
C THR A 154 20.22 -14.80 -6.68
N GLU A 155 19.37 -15.74 -6.26
CA GLU A 155 19.32 -17.07 -6.84
C GLU A 155 18.46 -17.06 -8.10
N TYR A 156 19.06 -17.50 -9.21
CA TYR A 156 18.38 -17.57 -10.50
C TYR A 156 17.18 -18.51 -10.47
N GLY A 157 16.06 -18.08 -11.06
CA GLY A 157 14.83 -18.87 -11.15
C GLY A 157 14.03 -18.94 -9.85
N LYS A 158 14.48 -18.27 -8.80
CA LYS A 158 13.75 -18.12 -7.54
C LYS A 158 12.98 -16.80 -7.50
N GLY A 159 11.99 -16.78 -6.63
CA GLY A 159 11.10 -15.64 -6.43
C GLY A 159 9.70 -15.90 -6.91
N THR A 160 8.79 -15.17 -6.34
CA THR A 160 7.37 -15.35 -6.60
C THR A 160 6.79 -14.19 -7.42
N ILE A 161 5.85 -14.55 -8.29
CA ILE A 161 4.88 -13.62 -8.87
C ILE A 161 3.53 -14.04 -8.32
N PHE A 162 2.79 -13.10 -7.76
CA PHE A 162 1.47 -13.36 -7.25
C PHE A 162 0.50 -12.25 -7.67
N ALA A 163 -0.76 -12.60 -7.85
CA ALA A 163 -1.83 -11.66 -8.08
C ALA A 163 -2.65 -11.47 -6.80
N THR A 164 -3.07 -10.24 -6.57
CA THR A 164 -3.91 -9.88 -5.43
C THR A 164 -5.16 -9.16 -5.89
N GLU A 165 -6.25 -9.37 -5.17
CA GLU A 165 -7.48 -8.62 -5.32
C GLU A 165 -7.44 -7.39 -4.41
N LEU A 166 -7.34 -6.19 -4.98
CA LEU A 166 -7.08 -4.96 -4.24
C LEU A 166 -8.27 -4.54 -3.36
N THR A 167 -9.49 -4.85 -3.75
CA THR A 167 -10.72 -4.58 -2.96
C THR A 167 -10.66 -5.23 -1.56
N TYR A 168 -9.96 -6.36 -1.46
CA TYR A 168 -9.81 -7.10 -0.20
C TYR A 168 -8.37 -7.13 0.31
N SER A 169 -7.54 -6.23 -0.22
CA SER A 169 -6.14 -6.06 0.22
C SER A 169 -5.95 -4.66 0.79
N GLY A 170 -5.07 -4.51 1.77
CA GLY A 170 -4.91 -3.23 2.43
C GLY A 170 -3.80 -3.19 3.48
N LEU A 171 -3.65 -2.02 4.09
CA LEU A 171 -2.81 -1.80 5.26
C LEU A 171 -3.67 -1.95 6.52
N SER A 172 -3.33 -2.90 7.38
CA SER A 172 -3.94 -3.04 8.71
C SER A 172 -3.03 -2.42 9.76
N VAL A 173 -3.57 -1.52 10.55
CA VAL A 173 -2.86 -0.85 11.65
C VAL A 173 -3.56 -1.14 12.95
N TYR A 174 -2.80 -1.56 13.94
CA TYR A 174 -3.29 -1.88 15.28
C TYR A 174 -2.67 -0.94 16.30
N GLY A 175 -3.50 -0.51 17.23
CA GLY A 175 -3.09 0.40 18.30
C GLY A 175 -4.03 0.35 19.48
N ARG A 176 -3.68 1.10 20.49
CA ARG A 176 -4.47 1.32 21.70
C ARG A 176 -4.69 2.80 21.89
N ASN A 177 -5.71 3.18 22.61
CA ASN A 177 -5.91 4.57 23.02
C ASN A 177 -5.98 4.71 24.54
N ARG A 178 -5.98 5.95 25.00
CA ARG A 178 -6.00 6.29 26.43
C ARG A 178 -7.36 6.80 26.86
N VAL A 179 -7.64 6.69 28.14
CA VAL A 179 -8.81 7.32 28.76
C VAL A 179 -8.56 8.84 28.81
N LYS A 180 -9.53 9.64 28.34
CA LYS A 180 -9.37 11.10 28.25
C LYS A 180 -9.22 11.75 29.62
N ASP A 181 -9.97 11.26 30.62
CA ASP A 181 -9.99 11.80 31.98
C ASP A 181 -8.84 11.27 32.83
N ASP A 182 -8.22 10.17 32.46
CA ASP A 182 -7.01 9.60 33.05
C ASP A 182 -6.10 8.97 31.98
N PRO A 183 -5.20 9.75 31.39
CA PRO A 183 -4.30 9.28 30.34
C PRO A 183 -3.29 8.22 30.76
N SER A 184 -3.18 7.88 32.03
CA SER A 184 -2.36 6.75 32.49
C SER A 184 -3.00 5.39 32.13
N LEU A 185 -4.32 5.36 31.92
CA LEU A 185 -5.08 4.17 31.63
C LEU A 185 -5.28 3.96 30.13
N ILE A 186 -5.23 2.69 29.71
CA ILE A 186 -5.63 2.28 28.36
C ILE A 186 -7.13 2.07 28.33
N LYS A 187 -7.77 2.61 27.29
CA LYS A 187 -9.22 2.48 27.09
C LYS A 187 -9.57 1.31 26.18
N ASP A 188 -9.12 1.39 24.93
CA ASP A 188 -9.50 0.42 23.88
C ASP A 188 -8.27 -0.08 23.13
N THR A 189 -8.39 -1.28 22.56
CA THR A 189 -7.51 -1.79 21.49
C THR A 189 -8.28 -1.70 20.18
N ILE A 190 -7.67 -1.09 19.16
CA ILE A 190 -8.30 -0.74 17.90
C ILE A 190 -7.49 -1.30 16.75
N GLY A 191 -8.16 -1.93 15.79
CA GLY A 191 -7.59 -2.31 14.49
C GLY A 191 -8.34 -1.61 13.37
N MET A 192 -7.61 -1.01 12.45
CA MET A 192 -8.16 -0.36 11.27
C MET A 192 -7.52 -0.93 10.01
N VAL A 193 -8.34 -1.18 8.98
CA VAL A 193 -7.89 -1.62 7.66
C VAL A 193 -8.12 -0.52 6.66
N TYR A 194 -7.06 -0.10 5.99
CA TYR A 194 -7.08 0.85 4.88
C TYR A 194 -6.96 0.05 3.59
N TYR A 195 -8.11 -0.21 2.95
CA TYR A 195 -8.15 -0.97 1.71
C TYR A 195 -7.51 -0.21 0.55
N PHE A 196 -6.83 -0.93 -0.36
CA PHE A 196 -6.15 -0.33 -1.50
C PHE A 196 -7.11 0.08 -2.63
N TYR A 197 -8.31 -0.46 -2.62
CA TYR A 197 -9.32 -0.16 -3.61
C TYR A 197 -10.70 -0.24 -2.96
N GLU A 198 -11.59 0.68 -3.33
CA GLU A 198 -13.00 0.64 -2.93
C GLU A 198 -13.88 0.74 -4.16
N ASP A 199 -14.78 -0.23 -4.33
CA ASP A 199 -15.70 -0.25 -5.43
C ASP A 199 -16.68 0.93 -5.33
N GLY A 200 -16.82 1.68 -6.44
CA GLY A 200 -17.66 2.88 -6.48
C GLY A 200 -17.03 4.16 -5.89
N ALA A 201 -15.80 4.12 -5.37
CA ALA A 201 -15.13 5.34 -4.92
C ALA A 201 -14.82 6.28 -6.11
N GLU A 202 -15.12 7.55 -5.94
CA GLU A 202 -14.91 8.59 -6.98
C GLU A 202 -13.42 8.93 -7.15
N PHE A 203 -12.63 8.79 -6.08
CA PHE A 203 -11.21 9.13 -6.02
C PHE A 203 -10.37 8.00 -5.44
N GLY A 204 -9.08 8.02 -5.70
CA GLY A 204 -8.11 7.14 -5.02
C GLY A 204 -7.96 5.73 -5.60
N ASN A 205 -8.80 5.33 -6.56
CA ASN A 205 -8.76 3.99 -7.17
C ASN A 205 -7.77 3.93 -8.33
N VAL A 206 -6.49 4.16 -8.06
CA VAL A 206 -5.40 4.02 -9.05
C VAL A 206 -4.55 2.83 -8.70
N SER A 207 -4.40 1.90 -9.66
CA SER A 207 -3.50 0.77 -9.54
C SER A 207 -2.57 0.73 -10.75
N VAL A 208 -1.28 0.64 -10.49
CA VAL A 208 -0.25 0.57 -11.52
C VAL A 208 0.69 -0.58 -11.21
N ASN A 209 0.88 -1.48 -12.18
CA ASN A 209 1.89 -2.52 -12.11
C ASN A 209 3.08 -2.11 -13.00
N ASN A 210 4.27 -2.07 -12.43
CA ASN A 210 5.51 -1.87 -13.17
C ASN A 210 6.28 -3.20 -13.23
N VAL A 211 6.58 -3.66 -14.44
CA VAL A 211 7.37 -4.87 -14.66
C VAL A 211 8.66 -4.51 -15.40
N LYS A 212 9.79 -4.75 -14.74
CA LYS A 212 11.12 -4.59 -15.33
C LYS A 212 11.67 -5.96 -15.71
N HIS A 213 12.12 -6.09 -16.95
CA HIS A 213 12.78 -7.30 -17.44
C HIS A 213 14.29 -7.10 -17.45
N GLY A 214 15.02 -7.92 -16.68
CA GLY A 214 16.50 -7.91 -16.59
C GLY A 214 17.14 -8.84 -17.61
N TYR A 215 16.83 -8.70 -18.89
CA TYR A 215 17.41 -9.57 -19.93
C TYR A 215 18.92 -9.46 -20.06
N GLU A 216 19.50 -8.30 -19.75
CA GLU A 216 20.94 -8.08 -19.80
C GLU A 216 21.70 -8.92 -18.76
N GLU A 217 21.13 -9.07 -17.58
CA GLU A 217 21.69 -9.89 -16.50
C GLU A 217 21.69 -11.39 -16.85
N LEU A 218 20.82 -11.81 -17.76
CA LEU A 218 20.71 -13.17 -18.24
C LEU A 218 21.59 -13.45 -19.46
N GLY A 219 22.32 -12.47 -19.97
CA GLY A 219 23.08 -12.59 -21.23
C GLY A 219 22.20 -12.81 -22.46
N VAL A 220 20.90 -12.59 -22.36
CA VAL A 220 19.95 -12.75 -23.46
C VAL A 220 19.86 -11.44 -24.25
N ARG A 221 20.33 -11.48 -25.48
CA ARG A 221 20.14 -10.35 -26.42
C ARG A 221 18.72 -10.39 -26.98
N VAL A 222 17.88 -9.46 -26.57
CA VAL A 222 16.58 -9.26 -27.20
C VAL A 222 16.78 -8.55 -28.51
N VAL A 223 16.54 -9.24 -29.63
CA VAL A 223 16.47 -8.60 -30.94
C VAL A 223 15.03 -8.14 -31.15
N PRO A 224 14.77 -6.84 -31.29
CA PRO A 224 13.41 -6.39 -31.63
C PRO A 224 12.99 -7.02 -32.95
N HIS A 225 11.90 -7.79 -32.94
CA HIS A 225 11.26 -8.15 -34.19
C HIS A 225 10.63 -6.89 -34.78
N ALA A 226 11.15 -6.45 -35.90
CA ALA A 226 10.43 -5.52 -36.75
C ALA A 226 9.18 -6.24 -37.25
N VAL A 227 8.02 -5.82 -36.79
CA VAL A 227 6.74 -6.24 -37.37
C VAL A 227 6.68 -5.51 -38.71
N ALA A 228 6.73 -6.29 -39.81
CA ALA A 228 6.50 -5.81 -41.15
C ALA A 228 5.02 -5.47 -41.36
#